data_c33b98f445f74300e55c67d66a2b0d6e
#
_entry.id   c33b98f445f74300e55c67d66a2b0d6e
#
_cell.length_a   1.000
_cell.length_b   1.000
_cell.length_c   1.000
_cell.angle_alpha   90.00
_cell.angle_beta   90.00
_cell.angle_gamma   90.00
#
_symmetry.space_group_name_H-M   'P 1'
#
loop_
_entity.id
_entity.type
_entity.pdbx_description
1 polymer ?
#
loop_
_entity_poly.entity_id
_entity_poly.type
_entity_poly.pdbx_seq_one_letter_code
_entity_poly.pdbx_strand_id
1 'polypeptide(L)'
;MVSIVPILAGGGTRLPAHIGVLQALKDLHINFSHIVGVSGGSIIASLYAAGLSIDIIKHIAITTNYNQFRGFSLVSLIRNGGLSSGDVFEQWVDHHLQGKTFIELERNLHIVATDVKTGRPVIFNRERTPGMKISQAVRFSMSIPLV
;
A
#
# COMPACT_ATOMS: atom_id res chain seq x y z
N MET A 1 -16.14 -19.59 14.90
CA MET A 1 -15.17 -19.34 13.80
C MET A 1 -14.42 -18.07 14.15
N VAL A 2 -13.10 -18.12 14.25
CA VAL A 2 -12.30 -16.92 14.57
C VAL A 2 -12.22 -16.07 13.30
N SER A 3 -12.69 -14.83 13.36
CA SER A 3 -12.51 -13.86 12.29
C SER A 3 -11.26 -13.03 12.58
N ILE A 4 -10.37 -12.90 11.62
CA ILE A 4 -9.16 -12.07 11.74
C ILE A 4 -9.19 -10.95 10.72
N VAL A 5 -8.52 -9.85 11.05
CA VAL A 5 -8.21 -8.76 10.13
C VAL A 5 -6.71 -8.53 10.17
N PRO A 6 -5.96 -8.97 9.16
CA PRO A 6 -4.53 -8.71 9.09
C PRO A 6 -4.26 -7.21 8.97
N ILE A 7 -3.35 -6.70 9.81
CA ILE A 7 -2.88 -5.32 9.76
C ILE A 7 -1.41 -5.33 9.37
N LEU A 8 -1.12 -4.93 8.14
CA LEU A 8 0.23 -4.84 7.60
C LEU A 8 0.78 -3.42 7.86
N ALA A 9 1.62 -3.31 8.88
CA ALA A 9 2.22 -2.04 9.27
C ALA A 9 3.43 -1.68 8.38
N GLY A 10 4.01 -0.51 8.61
CA GLY A 10 5.28 -0.12 8.01
C GLY A 10 6.41 -1.05 8.45
N GLY A 11 7.47 -1.14 7.66
CA GLY A 11 8.59 -2.04 8.00
C GLY A 11 9.89 -1.71 7.27
N GLY A 12 9.90 -0.65 6.46
CA GLY A 12 11.08 -0.28 5.68
C GLY A 12 11.56 -1.47 4.84
N THR A 13 12.80 -1.88 5.00
CA THR A 13 13.40 -3.02 4.28
C THR A 13 12.82 -4.39 4.68
N ARG A 14 11.99 -4.46 5.73
CA ARG A 14 11.38 -5.70 6.24
C ARG A 14 10.01 -6.01 5.63
N LEU A 15 9.55 -5.21 4.67
CA LEU A 15 8.27 -5.42 3.98
C LEU A 15 8.05 -6.85 3.44
N PRO A 16 9.10 -7.57 2.94
CA PRO A 16 8.90 -8.95 2.50
C PRO A 16 8.39 -9.90 3.57
N ALA A 17 8.56 -9.57 4.87
CA ALA A 17 8.00 -10.37 5.96
C ALA A 17 6.46 -10.46 5.91
N HIS A 18 5.78 -9.40 5.44
CA HIS A 18 4.33 -9.42 5.24
C HIS A 18 3.88 -10.47 4.22
N ILE A 19 4.69 -10.69 3.18
CA ILE A 19 4.43 -11.72 2.17
C ILE A 19 4.48 -13.10 2.81
N GLY A 20 5.47 -13.34 3.68
CA GLY A 20 5.57 -14.59 4.44
C GLY A 20 4.37 -14.82 5.37
N VAL A 21 3.88 -13.77 6.03
CA VAL A 21 2.66 -13.85 6.87
C VAL A 21 1.44 -14.21 6.03
N LEU A 22 1.24 -13.56 4.89
CA LEU A 22 0.12 -13.86 3.98
C LEU A 22 0.23 -15.29 3.44
N GLN A 23 1.43 -15.79 3.15
CA GLN A 23 1.64 -17.18 2.74
C GLN A 23 1.26 -18.14 3.87
N ALA A 24 1.70 -17.88 5.09
CA ALA A 24 1.37 -18.73 6.24
C ALA A 24 -0.14 -18.76 6.51
N LEU A 25 -0.84 -17.61 6.41
CA LEU A 25 -2.30 -17.58 6.55
C LEU A 25 -2.99 -18.42 5.48
N LYS A 26 -2.50 -18.35 4.23
CA LYS A 26 -3.00 -19.18 3.12
C LYS A 26 -2.78 -20.66 3.38
N ASP A 27 -1.58 -21.06 3.81
CA ASP A 27 -1.21 -22.45 4.07
C ASP A 27 -2.02 -23.05 5.23
N LEU A 28 -2.36 -22.23 6.22
CA LEU A 28 -3.23 -22.57 7.34
C LEU A 28 -4.73 -22.50 7.01
N HIS A 29 -5.09 -22.21 5.74
CA HIS A 29 -6.47 -22.02 5.30
C HIS A 29 -7.26 -20.97 6.10
N ILE A 30 -6.55 -19.95 6.63
CA ILE A 30 -7.16 -18.85 7.36
C ILE A 30 -7.62 -17.80 6.34
N ASN A 31 -8.94 -17.70 6.19
CA ASN A 31 -9.56 -16.71 5.29
C ASN A 31 -9.96 -15.45 6.05
N PHE A 32 -9.87 -14.33 5.36
CA PHE A 32 -10.30 -13.02 5.87
C PHE A 32 -10.85 -12.16 4.73
N SER A 33 -11.84 -11.33 5.05
CA SER A 33 -12.50 -10.43 4.10
C SER A 33 -11.96 -9.00 4.15
N HIS A 34 -11.29 -8.63 5.24
CA HIS A 34 -10.72 -7.31 5.47
C HIS A 34 -9.21 -7.39 5.63
N ILE A 35 -8.50 -6.40 5.09
CA ILE A 35 -7.06 -6.22 5.28
C ILE A 35 -6.76 -4.74 5.44
N VAL A 36 -5.86 -4.42 6.35
CA VAL A 36 -5.40 -3.05 6.62
C VAL A 36 -3.95 -2.90 6.20
N GLY A 37 -3.65 -1.83 5.48
CA GLY A 37 -2.28 -1.44 5.13
C GLY A 37 -1.91 -0.07 5.67
N VAL A 38 -0.73 0.04 6.24
CA VAL A 38 -0.17 1.30 6.76
C VAL A 38 1.24 1.48 6.23
N SER A 39 1.56 2.64 5.68
CA SER A 39 2.89 2.93 5.11
C SER A 39 3.31 1.83 4.12
N GLY A 40 4.51 1.29 4.22
CA GLY A 40 4.98 0.20 3.34
C GLY A 40 4.07 -1.02 3.32
N GLY A 41 3.40 -1.34 4.43
CA GLY A 41 2.41 -2.42 4.47
C GLY A 41 1.21 -2.19 3.55
N SER A 42 0.89 -0.93 3.22
CA SER A 42 -0.19 -0.61 2.28
C SER A 42 0.10 -1.11 0.86
N ILE A 43 1.36 -1.20 0.45
CA ILE A 43 1.76 -1.76 -0.84
C ILE A 43 1.34 -3.23 -0.92
N ILE A 44 1.77 -4.03 0.03
CA ILE A 44 1.51 -5.48 0.05
C ILE A 44 0.02 -5.75 0.22
N ALA A 45 -0.65 -5.01 1.14
CA ALA A 45 -2.09 -5.14 1.36
C ALA A 45 -2.89 -4.83 0.09
N SER A 46 -2.51 -3.79 -0.65
CA SER A 46 -3.18 -3.37 -1.89
C SER A 46 -3.03 -4.41 -3.00
N LEU A 47 -1.81 -4.90 -3.24
CA LEU A 47 -1.56 -5.92 -4.26
C LEU A 47 -2.35 -7.20 -3.94
N TYR A 48 -2.37 -7.61 -2.68
CA TYR A 48 -3.11 -8.80 -2.24
C TYR A 48 -4.63 -8.59 -2.36
N ALA A 49 -5.16 -7.44 -1.94
CA ALA A 49 -6.58 -7.11 -2.05
C ALA A 49 -7.04 -6.98 -3.50
N ALA A 50 -6.17 -6.57 -4.41
CA ALA A 50 -6.42 -6.51 -5.84
C ALA A 50 -6.44 -7.90 -6.53
N GLY A 51 -6.19 -8.97 -5.77
CA GLY A 51 -6.27 -10.35 -6.26
C GLY A 51 -4.97 -10.91 -6.83
N LEU A 52 -3.83 -10.22 -6.69
CA LEU A 52 -2.55 -10.77 -7.12
C LEU A 52 -2.19 -11.98 -6.24
N SER A 53 -1.66 -13.02 -6.87
CA SER A 53 -1.16 -14.19 -6.14
C SER A 53 0.07 -13.82 -5.30
N ILE A 54 0.30 -14.55 -4.22
CA ILE A 54 1.45 -14.33 -3.34
C ILE A 54 2.77 -14.49 -4.12
N ASP A 55 2.83 -15.39 -5.09
CA ASP A 55 4.01 -15.58 -5.93
C ASP A 55 4.29 -14.36 -6.82
N ILE A 56 3.25 -13.75 -7.38
CA ILE A 56 3.37 -12.50 -8.15
C ILE A 56 3.83 -11.37 -7.24
N ILE A 57 3.25 -11.22 -6.06
CA ILE A 57 3.64 -10.18 -5.08
C ILE A 57 5.11 -10.36 -4.67
N LYS A 58 5.53 -11.61 -4.42
CA LYS A 58 6.93 -11.95 -4.12
C LYS A 58 7.85 -11.60 -5.28
N HIS A 59 7.46 -11.93 -6.51
CA HIS A 59 8.23 -11.58 -7.71
C HIS A 59 8.41 -10.07 -7.84
N ILE A 60 7.32 -9.30 -7.70
CA ILE A 60 7.37 -7.83 -7.71
C ILE A 60 8.35 -7.31 -6.63
N ALA A 61 8.24 -7.85 -5.41
CA ALA A 61 9.10 -7.42 -4.30
C ALA A 61 10.59 -7.67 -4.55
N ILE A 62 10.95 -8.76 -5.23
CA ILE A 62 12.35 -9.15 -5.51
C ILE A 62 12.90 -8.39 -6.72
N THR A 63 12.09 -8.17 -7.76
CA THR A 63 12.56 -7.60 -9.03
C THR A 63 12.51 -6.08 -9.07
N THR A 64 11.79 -5.44 -8.14
CA THR A 64 11.67 -3.98 -8.13
C THR A 64 12.99 -3.32 -7.72
N ASN A 65 13.47 -2.40 -8.57
CA ASN A 65 14.58 -1.53 -8.22
C ASN A 65 14.09 -0.38 -7.34
N TYR A 66 14.15 -0.56 -6.01
CA TYR A 66 13.70 0.43 -5.05
C TYR A 66 14.51 1.73 -5.05
N ASN A 67 15.69 1.75 -5.68
CA ASN A 67 16.51 2.96 -5.80
C ASN A 67 15.81 4.07 -6.60
N GLN A 68 14.92 3.71 -7.52
CA GLN A 68 14.13 4.67 -8.30
C GLN A 68 13.20 5.53 -7.43
N PHE A 69 12.89 5.06 -6.21
CA PHE A 69 12.03 5.76 -5.25
C PHE A 69 12.85 6.52 -4.19
N ARG A 70 14.18 6.54 -4.28
CA ARG A 70 15.03 7.33 -3.36
C ARG A 70 14.73 8.81 -3.55
N GLY A 71 14.52 9.51 -2.43
CA GLY A 71 14.12 10.90 -2.44
C GLY A 71 12.60 11.11 -2.39
N PHE A 72 11.83 10.07 -2.07
CA PHE A 72 10.42 10.18 -1.74
C PHE A 72 10.23 10.97 -0.43
N SER A 73 10.57 12.24 -0.50
CA SER A 73 10.35 13.20 0.58
C SER A 73 9.87 14.52 -0.03
N LEU A 74 9.05 15.25 0.72
CA LEU A 74 8.52 16.55 0.28
C LEU A 74 9.63 17.55 -0.12
N VAL A 75 10.86 17.41 0.41
CA VAL A 75 11.99 18.29 0.11
C VAL A 75 12.50 18.11 -1.33
N SER A 76 12.41 16.89 -1.89
CA SER A 76 12.76 16.66 -3.29
C SER A 76 11.75 17.28 -4.25
N LEU A 77 10.51 17.49 -3.82
CA LEU A 77 9.44 18.10 -4.60
C LEU A 77 9.71 19.58 -4.88
N ILE A 78 10.28 20.29 -3.91
CA ILE A 78 10.55 21.73 -3.99
C ILE A 78 11.81 22.03 -4.82
N ARG A 79 12.75 21.10 -4.87
CA ARG A 79 14.09 21.33 -5.41
C ARG A 79 14.26 21.01 -6.90
N ASN A 80 13.46 20.15 -7.49
CA ASN A 80 13.77 19.54 -8.79
C ASN A 80 12.80 19.82 -9.93
N GLY A 81 11.74 20.64 -9.77
CA GLY A 81 10.88 21.11 -10.89
C GLY A 81 10.40 20.05 -11.90
N GLY A 82 10.59 18.76 -11.60
CA GLY A 82 10.23 17.61 -12.42
C GLY A 82 9.25 16.67 -11.71
N LEU A 83 8.81 15.61 -12.38
CA LEU A 83 8.03 14.53 -11.79
C LEU A 83 8.64 14.14 -10.44
N SER A 84 7.89 14.33 -9.36
CA SER A 84 8.40 14.02 -8.04
C SER A 84 8.58 12.50 -7.93
N SER A 85 9.53 12.07 -7.10
CA SER A 85 9.70 10.63 -6.81
C SER A 85 8.40 10.00 -6.27
N GLY A 86 7.49 10.81 -5.71
CA GLY A 86 6.15 10.43 -5.31
C GLY A 86 5.24 10.11 -6.48
N ASP A 87 5.36 10.85 -7.59
CA ASP A 87 4.57 10.57 -8.79
C ASP A 87 5.06 9.30 -9.48
N VAL A 88 6.37 9.08 -9.52
CA VAL A 88 6.97 7.82 -10.03
C VAL A 88 6.53 6.64 -9.20
N PHE A 89 6.50 6.77 -7.89
CA PHE A 89 6.03 5.73 -6.97
C PHE A 89 4.54 5.45 -7.17
N GLU A 90 3.71 6.50 -7.25
CA GLU A 90 2.27 6.34 -7.49
C GLU A 90 2.00 5.63 -8.82
N GLN A 91 2.69 6.04 -9.90
CA GLN A 91 2.56 5.40 -11.21
C GLN A 91 2.99 3.92 -11.18
N TRP A 92 4.05 3.60 -10.44
CA TRP A 92 4.50 2.22 -10.28
C TRP A 92 3.43 1.37 -9.55
N VAL A 93 2.85 1.89 -8.47
CA VAL A 93 1.75 1.22 -7.76
C VAL A 93 0.53 1.08 -8.66
N ASP A 94 0.15 2.16 -9.36
CA ASP A 94 -1.01 2.19 -10.27
C ASP A 94 -0.87 1.16 -11.40
N HIS A 95 0.32 1.03 -11.96
CA HIS A 95 0.63 0.03 -12.98
C HIS A 95 0.35 -1.40 -12.50
N HIS A 96 0.83 -1.77 -11.31
CA HIS A 96 0.60 -3.10 -10.75
C HIS A 96 -0.85 -3.33 -10.33
N LEU A 97 -1.58 -2.28 -9.96
CA LEU A 97 -2.99 -2.32 -9.60
C LEU A 97 -3.92 -2.11 -10.81
N GLN A 98 -3.38 -1.85 -12.01
CA GLN A 98 -4.13 -1.60 -13.24
C GLN A 98 -5.17 -0.46 -13.09
N GLY A 99 -4.81 0.58 -12.35
CA GLY A 99 -5.66 1.74 -12.12
C GLY A 99 -6.87 1.50 -11.21
N LYS A 100 -6.94 0.37 -10.52
CA LYS A 100 -8.11 0.00 -9.68
C LYS A 100 -8.41 1.02 -8.59
N THR A 101 -9.69 1.21 -8.37
CA THR A 101 -10.28 1.96 -7.28
C THR A 101 -10.77 1.03 -6.16
N PHE A 102 -11.10 1.57 -4.99
CA PHE A 102 -11.55 0.76 -3.86
C PHE A 102 -12.84 -0.02 -4.12
N ILE A 103 -13.76 0.55 -4.93
CA ILE A 103 -15.04 -0.12 -5.24
C ILE A 103 -14.87 -1.38 -6.09
N GLU A 104 -13.79 -1.47 -6.86
CA GLU A 104 -13.51 -2.57 -7.79
C GLU A 104 -12.87 -3.79 -7.10
N LEU A 105 -12.49 -3.67 -5.83
CA LEU A 105 -11.87 -4.77 -5.10
C LEU A 105 -12.90 -5.78 -4.60
N GLU A 106 -12.55 -7.06 -4.60
CA GLU A 106 -13.34 -8.10 -3.95
C GLU A 106 -13.16 -8.10 -2.42
N ARG A 107 -11.92 -7.86 -1.96
CA ARG A 107 -11.59 -7.76 -0.53
C ARG A 107 -11.70 -6.33 -0.04
N ASN A 108 -12.13 -6.17 1.20
CA ASN A 108 -12.21 -4.85 1.84
C ASN A 108 -10.82 -4.40 2.29
N LEU A 109 -10.22 -3.56 1.47
CA LEU A 109 -8.93 -2.90 1.77
C LEU A 109 -9.17 -1.62 2.55
N HIS A 110 -8.40 -1.43 3.62
CA HIS A 110 -8.34 -0.19 4.37
C HIS A 110 -6.90 0.31 4.35
N ILE A 111 -6.68 1.53 3.88
CA ILE A 111 -5.37 2.18 3.91
C ILE A 111 -5.43 3.33 4.91
N VAL A 112 -4.47 3.37 5.82
CA VAL A 112 -4.40 4.40 6.86
C VAL A 112 -3.25 5.35 6.56
N ALA A 113 -3.56 6.64 6.53
CA ALA A 113 -2.58 7.73 6.49
C ALA A 113 -2.80 8.66 7.69
N THR A 114 -1.93 9.64 7.89
CA THR A 114 -2.06 10.64 8.94
C THR A 114 -2.22 12.02 8.31
N ASP A 115 -3.26 12.75 8.71
CA ASP A 115 -3.39 14.17 8.39
C ASP A 115 -2.36 14.95 9.22
N VAL A 116 -1.40 15.54 8.55
CA VAL A 116 -0.28 16.26 9.21
C VAL A 116 -0.71 17.52 9.95
N LYS A 117 -1.84 18.13 9.55
CA LYS A 117 -2.34 19.34 10.23
C LYS A 117 -3.01 19.02 11.57
N THR A 118 -3.72 17.91 11.63
CA THR A 118 -4.52 17.53 12.80
C THR A 118 -3.92 16.39 13.62
N GLY A 119 -2.94 15.67 13.08
CA GLY A 119 -2.38 14.46 13.66
C GLY A 119 -3.35 13.27 13.67
N ARG A 120 -4.51 13.39 13.02
CA ARG A 120 -5.56 12.38 13.04
C ARG A 120 -5.37 11.35 11.94
N PRO A 121 -5.76 10.08 12.17
CA PRO A 121 -5.75 9.08 11.12
C PRO A 121 -6.83 9.37 10.08
N VAL A 122 -6.46 9.18 8.81
CA VAL A 122 -7.37 9.21 7.66
C VAL A 122 -7.44 7.78 7.10
N ILE A 123 -8.65 7.27 6.93
CA ILE A 123 -8.88 5.92 6.42
C ILE A 123 -9.49 6.01 5.02
N PHE A 124 -8.82 5.39 4.07
CA PHE A 124 -9.29 5.21 2.70
C PHE A 124 -9.80 3.77 2.54
N ASN A 125 -11.02 3.62 2.06
CA ASN A 125 -11.64 2.32 1.84
C ASN A 125 -12.85 2.44 0.91
N ARG A 126 -13.50 1.32 0.61
CA ARG A 126 -14.71 1.26 -0.24
C ARG A 126 -15.86 2.14 0.26
N GLU A 127 -16.03 2.29 1.58
CA GLU A 127 -17.14 3.03 2.16
C GLU A 127 -16.93 4.54 2.10
N ARG A 128 -15.69 5.00 2.35
CA ARG A 128 -15.36 6.42 2.48
C ARG A 128 -14.89 7.04 1.18
N THR A 129 -14.17 6.27 0.36
CA THR A 129 -13.50 6.76 -0.87
C THR A 129 -13.63 5.75 -2.01
N PRO A 130 -14.86 5.33 -2.38
CA PRO A 130 -15.07 4.23 -3.33
C PRO A 130 -14.41 4.43 -4.69
N GLY A 131 -14.49 5.64 -5.23
CA GLY A 131 -13.95 5.99 -6.56
C GLY A 131 -12.49 6.45 -6.56
N MET A 132 -11.84 6.48 -5.39
CA MET A 132 -10.43 6.88 -5.30
C MET A 132 -9.53 5.77 -5.81
N LYS A 133 -8.49 6.11 -6.58
CA LYS A 133 -7.45 5.16 -6.96
C LYS A 133 -6.69 4.69 -5.72
N ILE A 134 -6.46 3.38 -5.64
CA ILE A 134 -5.73 2.79 -4.52
C ILE A 134 -4.28 3.30 -4.47
N SER A 135 -3.66 3.52 -5.65
CA SER A 135 -2.30 4.08 -5.77
C SER A 135 -2.15 5.42 -5.06
N GLN A 136 -3.16 6.30 -5.14
CA GLN A 136 -3.16 7.58 -4.44
C GLN A 136 -3.19 7.40 -2.92
N ALA A 137 -4.04 6.51 -2.41
CA ALA A 137 -4.11 6.23 -0.99
C ALA A 137 -2.81 5.61 -0.44
N VAL A 138 -2.19 4.70 -1.21
CA VAL A 138 -0.87 4.13 -0.90
C VAL A 138 0.18 5.23 -0.83
N ARG A 139 0.21 6.14 -1.83
CA ARG A 139 1.12 7.29 -1.82
C ARG A 139 0.94 8.14 -0.57
N PHE A 140 -0.29 8.46 -0.17
CA PHE A 140 -0.54 9.25 1.02
C PHE A 140 -0.06 8.54 2.29
N SER A 141 -0.32 7.23 2.40
CA SER A 141 0.12 6.43 3.53
C SER A 141 1.65 6.30 3.63
N MET A 142 2.34 6.33 2.49
CA MET A 142 3.80 6.24 2.40
C MET A 142 4.50 7.58 2.59
N SER A 143 3.79 8.70 2.45
CA SER A 143 4.39 10.04 2.54
C SER A 143 4.79 10.36 3.98
N ILE A 144 6.08 10.61 4.21
CA ILE A 144 6.61 11.06 5.48
C ILE A 144 6.82 12.59 5.35
N PRO A 145 6.05 13.42 6.06
CA PRO A 145 6.29 14.84 6.05
C PRO A 145 7.62 15.15 6.76
N LEU A 146 8.47 15.91 6.11
CA LEU A 146 9.62 16.48 6.78
C LEU A 146 9.15 17.76 7.49
N VAL A 147 9.32 17.78 8.78
CA VAL A 147 9.06 18.94 9.65
C VAL A 147 10.30 19.83 9.67
#